data_84a633bc5132da7330f8d84b1e529aba
#
_entry.id   84a633bc5132da7330f8d84b1e529aba
#
_cell.length_a   1.000
_cell.length_b   1.000
_cell.length_c   1.000
_cell.angle_alpha   90.00
_cell.angle_beta   90.00
_cell.angle_gamma   90.00
#
_symmetry.space_group_name_H-M   'P 1'
#
loop_
_entity.id
_entity.type
_entity.pdbx_description
1 polymer ?
#
loop_
_entity_poly.entity_id
_entity_poly.type
_entity_poly.pdbx_seq_one_letter_code
_entity_poly.pdbx_strand_id
1 'polypeptide(L)'
;MATLLLKKSYRHKDLKEIKFHDLWNSHGVFTTMRVVGKPARILFFKNHINNLFKSLKVYKINKKDIKKNIFKLIKINISNKKKYDHLFRVAANNKMISISLRKRLKPKLNFSLKLVNYKRFDPEYKNLKYKKILSYLKKMNTTESDIALFKDNNILETGTSNLLFFKKNKIYSPVNGFYKGTTFKFFSKKLKKIKRKNISIDSLSEYDEIIVIGSGKG
;
A
#
# COMPACT_ATOMS: atom_id res chain seq x y z
N MET A 1 -8.37 -4.93 -14.73
CA MET A 1 -8.20 -3.83 -13.72
C MET A 1 -9.43 -3.77 -12.81
N ALA A 2 -9.26 -3.40 -11.53
CA ALA A 2 -10.42 -3.25 -10.64
C ALA A 2 -11.25 -2.02 -11.01
N THR A 3 -12.57 -2.16 -11.03
CA THR A 3 -13.51 -1.07 -11.29
C THR A 3 -13.38 0.02 -10.22
N LEU A 4 -13.14 1.26 -10.63
CA LEU A 4 -13.11 2.41 -9.76
C LEU A 4 -14.53 2.93 -9.53
N LEU A 5 -14.99 2.89 -8.27
CA LEU A 5 -16.33 3.33 -7.87
C LEU A 5 -16.39 4.81 -7.47
N LEU A 6 -15.25 5.38 -7.11
CA LEU A 6 -15.12 6.77 -6.72
C LEU A 6 -13.75 7.30 -7.16
N LYS A 7 -13.76 8.51 -7.73
CA LYS A 7 -12.54 9.26 -8.10
C LYS A 7 -12.83 10.73 -7.88
N LYS A 8 -12.18 11.34 -6.90
CA LYS A 8 -12.35 12.75 -6.56
C LYS A 8 -11.03 13.39 -6.18
N SER A 9 -10.85 14.64 -6.55
CA SER A 9 -9.74 15.47 -6.11
C SER A 9 -10.25 16.78 -5.53
N TYR A 10 -9.55 17.31 -4.53
CA TYR A 10 -9.96 18.47 -3.78
C TYR A 10 -8.79 19.43 -3.59
N ARG A 11 -9.03 20.72 -3.78
CA ARG A 11 -8.04 21.75 -3.46
C ARG A 11 -7.84 21.85 -1.95
N HIS A 12 -6.63 22.15 -1.51
CA HIS A 12 -6.34 22.31 -0.08
C HIS A 12 -7.06 23.53 0.54
N LYS A 13 -7.19 24.62 -0.24
CA LYS A 13 -7.65 25.91 0.26
C LYS A 13 -9.08 25.84 0.80
N ASP A 14 -9.99 25.23 0.05
CA ASP A 14 -11.44 25.31 0.28
C ASP A 14 -12.14 23.94 0.22
N LEU A 15 -11.41 22.89 -0.02
CA LEU A 15 -11.93 21.53 -0.29
C LEU A 15 -12.95 21.49 -1.43
N LYS A 16 -12.90 22.44 -2.36
CA LYS A 16 -13.72 22.37 -3.56
C LYS A 16 -13.26 21.18 -4.40
N GLU A 17 -14.24 20.39 -4.84
CA GLU A 17 -13.99 19.28 -5.76
C GLU A 17 -13.54 19.82 -7.12
N ILE A 18 -12.53 19.19 -7.69
CA ILE A 18 -11.95 19.51 -8.99
C ILE A 18 -11.82 18.23 -9.82
N LYS A 19 -11.48 18.37 -11.11
CA LYS A 19 -11.17 17.22 -11.98
C LYS A 19 -10.21 16.26 -11.29
N PHE A 20 -10.51 14.96 -11.36
CA PHE A 20 -9.71 13.94 -10.70
C PHE A 20 -8.29 13.87 -11.27
N HIS A 21 -7.33 13.85 -10.37
CA HIS A 21 -5.91 13.57 -10.62
C HIS A 21 -5.46 12.42 -9.74
N ASP A 22 -4.85 11.41 -10.30
CA ASP A 22 -4.38 10.25 -9.53
C ASP A 22 -3.08 10.52 -8.75
N LEU A 23 -2.41 11.61 -9.06
CA LEU A 23 -1.18 12.14 -8.47
C LEU A 23 0.07 11.27 -8.63
N TRP A 24 0.00 10.14 -9.36
CA TRP A 24 1.19 9.32 -9.57
C TRP A 24 2.32 10.12 -10.22
N ASN A 25 3.53 9.85 -9.77
CA ASN A 25 4.78 10.49 -10.15
C ASN A 25 4.95 11.95 -9.70
N SER A 26 4.01 12.54 -8.96
CA SER A 26 4.21 13.83 -8.31
C SER A 26 5.03 13.71 -7.01
N HIS A 27 5.54 14.84 -6.50
CA HIS A 27 6.06 14.92 -5.14
C HIS A 27 4.90 14.87 -4.15
N GLY A 28 4.76 13.74 -3.46
CA GLY A 28 3.62 13.52 -2.56
C GLY A 28 3.60 12.12 -1.98
N VAL A 29 2.58 11.86 -1.18
CA VAL A 29 2.42 10.61 -0.43
C VAL A 29 1.02 10.06 -0.53
N PHE A 30 0.86 8.76 -0.22
CA PHE A 30 -0.46 8.13 -0.22
C PHE A 30 -0.58 7.05 0.85
N THR A 31 -1.81 6.66 1.14
CA THR A 31 -2.13 5.42 1.83
C THR A 31 -3.27 4.70 1.14
N THR A 32 -3.33 3.38 1.25
CA THR A 32 -4.45 2.56 0.76
C THR A 32 -4.95 1.72 1.92
N MET A 33 -6.22 1.87 2.24
CA MET A 33 -6.89 1.25 3.38
C MET A 33 -7.95 0.27 2.88
N ARG A 34 -8.13 -0.85 3.55
CA ARG A 34 -9.25 -1.76 3.27
C ARG A 34 -10.48 -1.30 4.03
N VAL A 35 -11.59 -1.15 3.32
CA VAL A 35 -12.91 -0.84 3.87
C VAL A 35 -13.77 -2.09 3.75
N VAL A 36 -14.41 -2.50 4.85
CA VAL A 36 -15.21 -3.73 4.90
C VAL A 36 -16.53 -3.53 5.63
N GLY A 37 -17.52 -4.36 5.29
CA GLY A 37 -18.76 -4.52 6.03
C GLY A 37 -19.82 -3.44 5.79
N LYS A 38 -20.93 -3.58 6.52
CA LYS A 38 -22.03 -2.63 6.69
C LYS A 38 -22.47 -2.73 8.15
N PRO A 39 -22.26 -1.69 8.99
CA PRO A 39 -21.66 -0.39 8.67
C PRO A 39 -20.19 -0.49 8.24
N ALA A 40 -19.71 0.52 7.53
CA ALA A 40 -18.35 0.57 7.00
C ALA A 40 -17.28 0.62 8.09
N ARG A 41 -16.32 -0.28 8.03
CA ARG A 41 -15.14 -0.29 8.92
C ARG A 41 -13.87 -0.21 8.09
N ILE A 42 -12.97 0.70 8.44
CA ILE A 42 -11.66 0.82 7.82
C ILE A 42 -10.66 0.05 8.69
N LEU A 43 -10.08 -1.01 8.13
CA LEU A 43 -9.12 -1.85 8.87
C LEU A 43 -7.84 -1.05 9.16
N PHE A 44 -7.35 -1.15 10.39
CA PHE A 44 -6.14 -0.47 10.87
C PHE A 44 -6.12 1.06 10.62
N PHE A 45 -7.27 1.69 10.68
CA PHE A 45 -7.44 3.12 10.34
C PHE A 45 -6.40 4.02 11.01
N LYS A 46 -6.28 3.96 12.34
CA LYS A 46 -5.32 4.77 13.13
C LYS A 46 -3.87 4.60 12.62
N ASN A 47 -3.47 3.36 12.32
CA ASN A 47 -2.13 3.07 11.84
C ASN A 47 -1.88 3.63 10.43
N HIS A 48 -2.85 3.51 9.53
CA HIS A 48 -2.76 4.07 8.18
C HIS A 48 -2.64 5.60 8.20
N ILE A 49 -3.46 6.24 9.02
CA ILE A 49 -3.46 7.71 9.15
C ILE A 49 -2.17 8.20 9.79
N ASN A 50 -1.69 7.56 10.85
CA ASN A 50 -0.42 7.92 11.48
C ASN A 50 0.77 7.79 10.50
N ASN A 51 0.82 6.70 9.73
CA ASN A 51 1.85 6.52 8.70
C ASN A 51 1.74 7.59 7.60
N LEU A 52 0.53 7.93 7.16
CA LEU A 52 0.31 9.00 6.17
C LEU A 52 0.80 10.34 6.70
N PHE A 53 0.44 10.70 7.94
CA PHE A 53 0.85 11.98 8.53
C PHE A 53 2.35 12.07 8.78
N LYS A 54 2.99 10.96 9.18
CA LYS A 54 4.45 10.87 9.26
C LYS A 54 5.08 11.13 7.87
N SER A 55 4.55 10.52 6.83
CA SER A 55 5.04 10.72 5.46
C SER A 55 4.81 12.15 4.97
N LEU A 56 3.66 12.78 5.26
CA LEU A 56 3.39 14.18 4.94
C LEU A 56 4.44 15.12 5.56
N LYS A 57 4.79 14.88 6.84
CA LYS A 57 5.82 15.67 7.53
C LYS A 57 7.19 15.55 6.84
N VAL A 58 7.63 14.33 6.54
CA VAL A 58 8.92 14.05 5.89
C VAL A 58 8.98 14.66 4.48
N TYR A 59 7.87 14.58 3.74
CA TYR A 59 7.74 15.15 2.40
C TYR A 59 7.44 16.65 2.39
N LYS A 60 7.49 17.32 3.56
CA LYS A 60 7.25 18.76 3.75
C LYS A 60 5.93 19.24 3.12
N ILE A 61 4.89 18.40 3.17
CA ILE A 61 3.54 18.75 2.73
C ILE A 61 2.77 19.33 3.91
N ASN A 62 3.12 20.55 4.29
CA ASN A 62 2.62 21.24 5.48
C ASN A 62 1.51 22.24 5.09
N LYS A 63 0.33 21.75 4.67
CA LYS A 63 -0.82 22.61 4.39
C LYS A 63 -1.67 22.78 5.64
N LYS A 64 -2.16 24.00 5.85
CA LYS A 64 -3.10 24.32 6.94
C LYS A 64 -4.24 23.29 6.93
N ASP A 65 -4.59 22.78 8.08
CA ASP A 65 -5.69 21.85 8.30
C ASP A 65 -5.66 20.54 7.49
N ILE A 66 -4.51 20.17 6.85
CA ILE A 66 -4.46 18.97 5.98
C ILE A 66 -4.96 17.72 6.71
N LYS A 67 -4.65 17.56 7.99
CA LYS A 67 -5.11 16.41 8.78
C LYS A 67 -6.64 16.42 8.94
N LYS A 68 -7.22 17.55 9.36
CA LYS A 68 -8.66 17.76 9.50
C LYS A 68 -9.38 17.52 8.16
N ASN A 69 -8.81 18.06 7.09
CA ASN A 69 -9.34 17.91 5.73
C ASN A 69 -9.37 16.47 5.27
N ILE A 70 -8.30 15.71 5.49
CA ILE A 70 -8.26 14.27 5.17
C ILE A 70 -9.34 13.50 5.94
N PHE A 71 -9.51 13.74 7.25
CA PHE A 71 -10.57 13.12 8.04
C PHE A 71 -11.97 13.46 7.51
N LYS A 72 -12.22 14.73 7.20
CA LYS A 72 -13.50 15.19 6.62
C LYS A 72 -13.78 14.47 5.30
N LEU A 73 -12.79 14.42 4.41
CA LEU A 73 -12.94 13.74 3.11
C LEU A 73 -13.18 12.23 3.24
N ILE A 74 -12.56 11.56 4.20
CA ILE A 74 -12.83 10.13 4.47
C ILE A 74 -14.30 9.98 4.91
N LYS A 75 -14.75 10.80 5.87
CA LYS A 75 -16.11 10.73 6.44
C LYS A 75 -17.19 10.94 5.37
N ILE A 76 -17.05 11.93 4.50
CA ILE A 76 -18.08 12.24 3.48
C ILE A 76 -18.08 11.26 2.30
N ASN A 77 -17.00 10.52 2.08
CA ASN A 77 -16.87 9.60 0.92
C ASN A 77 -17.05 8.13 1.27
N ILE A 78 -17.13 7.77 2.55
CA ILE A 78 -17.43 6.41 3.02
C ILE A 78 -18.77 6.42 3.74
N SER A 79 -19.78 5.83 3.11
CA SER A 79 -21.15 5.77 3.65
C SER A 79 -21.36 4.52 4.49
N ASN A 80 -21.97 4.65 5.66
CA ASN A 80 -22.36 3.50 6.49
C ASN A 80 -23.55 2.70 5.92
N LYS A 81 -24.26 3.24 4.93
CA LYS A 81 -25.41 2.58 4.29
C LYS A 81 -25.00 1.54 3.24
N LYS A 82 -23.76 1.56 2.75
CA LYS A 82 -23.23 0.66 1.72
C LYS A 82 -22.46 -0.50 2.33
N LYS A 83 -22.49 -1.66 1.70
CA LYS A 83 -21.63 -2.81 2.02
C LYS A 83 -20.29 -2.67 1.28
N TYR A 84 -19.18 -2.91 1.96
CA TYR A 84 -17.85 -2.77 1.39
C TYR A 84 -17.04 -4.07 1.48
N ASP A 85 -16.26 -4.34 0.48
CA ASP A 85 -14.95 -5.03 0.45
C ASP A 85 -14.11 -4.31 -0.61
N HIS A 86 -13.58 -3.16 -0.23
CA HIS A 86 -13.01 -2.18 -1.14
C HIS A 86 -11.66 -1.67 -0.63
N LEU A 87 -10.90 -1.11 -1.55
CA LEU A 87 -9.67 -0.39 -1.24
C LEU A 87 -9.90 1.11 -1.43
N PHE A 88 -9.75 1.85 -0.35
CA PHE A 88 -9.85 3.29 -0.31
C PHE A 88 -8.46 3.91 -0.26
N ARG A 89 -8.10 4.70 -1.27
CA ARG A 89 -6.82 5.40 -1.33
C ARG A 89 -7.01 6.87 -1.03
N VAL A 90 -6.15 7.41 -0.19
CA VAL A 90 -5.94 8.84 0.01
C VAL A 90 -4.54 9.17 -0.46
N ALA A 91 -4.41 10.13 -1.36
CA ALA A 91 -3.15 10.66 -1.85
C ALA A 91 -3.12 12.18 -1.66
N ALA A 92 -1.97 12.73 -1.33
CA ALA A 92 -1.81 14.16 -1.15
C ALA A 92 -0.44 14.65 -1.65
N ASN A 93 -0.45 15.81 -2.24
CA ASN A 93 0.74 16.59 -2.59
C ASN A 93 0.55 18.05 -2.17
N ASN A 94 1.44 18.96 -2.54
CA ASN A 94 1.34 20.38 -2.17
C ASN A 94 0.15 21.12 -2.80
N LYS A 95 -0.51 20.56 -3.82
CA LYS A 95 -1.59 21.22 -4.56
C LYS A 95 -2.98 20.75 -4.13
N MET A 96 -3.14 19.44 -3.85
CA MET A 96 -4.46 18.84 -3.67
C MET A 96 -4.43 17.53 -2.88
N ILE A 97 -5.62 17.10 -2.45
CA ILE A 97 -5.89 15.76 -1.92
C ILE A 97 -6.73 15.01 -2.94
N SER A 98 -6.33 13.80 -3.29
CA SER A 98 -7.08 12.91 -4.18
C SER A 98 -7.49 11.65 -3.45
N ILE A 99 -8.73 11.25 -3.65
CA ILE A 99 -9.28 10.02 -3.10
C ILE A 99 -9.80 9.13 -4.22
N SER A 100 -9.68 7.83 -4.02
CA SER A 100 -10.31 6.85 -4.89
C SER A 100 -10.76 5.62 -4.11
N LEU A 101 -11.87 5.05 -4.53
CA LEU A 101 -12.42 3.80 -4.00
C LEU A 101 -12.53 2.79 -5.14
N ARG A 102 -12.01 1.60 -4.94
CA ARG A 102 -12.10 0.52 -5.91
C ARG A 102 -12.50 -0.79 -5.24
N LYS A 103 -13.18 -1.67 -5.96
CA LYS A 103 -13.44 -3.04 -5.49
C LYS A 103 -12.11 -3.74 -5.18
N ARG A 104 -12.05 -4.45 -4.06
CA ARG A 104 -10.90 -5.30 -3.77
C ARG A 104 -10.96 -6.54 -4.65
N LEU A 105 -9.91 -6.80 -5.39
CA LEU A 105 -9.74 -8.07 -6.08
C LEU A 105 -9.17 -9.08 -5.09
N LYS A 106 -9.93 -10.15 -4.83
CA LYS A 106 -9.46 -11.23 -3.94
C LYS A 106 -8.34 -11.99 -4.65
N PRO A 107 -7.16 -12.13 -4.05
CA PRO A 107 -6.09 -12.92 -4.64
C PRO A 107 -6.44 -14.40 -4.62
N LYS A 108 -5.95 -15.16 -5.58
CA LYS A 108 -5.99 -16.63 -5.60
C LYS A 108 -5.00 -17.18 -4.58
N LEU A 109 -5.19 -18.43 -4.16
CA LEU A 109 -4.27 -19.12 -3.23
C LEU A 109 -2.87 -19.26 -3.86
N ASN A 110 -2.81 -19.82 -5.05
CA ASN A 110 -1.57 -19.90 -5.80
C ASN A 110 -1.29 -18.55 -6.47
N PHE A 111 -0.18 -17.94 -6.07
CA PHE A 111 0.15 -16.58 -6.46
C PHE A 111 1.59 -16.49 -6.94
N SER A 112 1.79 -16.13 -8.21
CA SER A 112 3.11 -16.02 -8.81
C SER A 112 3.76 -14.66 -8.56
N LEU A 113 5.08 -14.65 -8.43
CA LEU A 113 5.88 -13.44 -8.27
C LEU A 113 6.91 -13.35 -9.40
N LYS A 114 6.82 -12.31 -10.23
CA LYS A 114 7.84 -12.01 -11.24
C LYS A 114 8.97 -11.21 -10.63
N LEU A 115 10.18 -11.69 -10.66
CA LEU A 115 11.37 -10.99 -10.18
C LEU A 115 11.66 -9.75 -11.05
N VAL A 116 11.89 -8.60 -10.40
CA VAL A 116 12.22 -7.33 -11.07
C VAL A 116 13.37 -6.65 -10.32
N ASN A 117 14.50 -6.46 -11.00
CA ASN A 117 15.63 -5.71 -10.45
C ASN A 117 15.27 -4.21 -10.37
N TYR A 118 14.69 -3.84 -9.24
CA TYR A 118 14.31 -2.48 -8.96
C TYR A 118 14.13 -2.26 -7.45
N LYS A 119 14.67 -1.17 -6.94
CA LYS A 119 14.41 -0.65 -5.60
C LYS A 119 13.59 0.62 -5.71
N ARG A 120 12.52 0.74 -4.93
CA ARG A 120 11.71 1.96 -4.93
C ARG A 120 12.52 3.17 -4.48
N PHE A 121 12.17 4.31 -5.03
CA PHE A 121 12.61 5.58 -4.47
C PHE A 121 12.07 5.72 -3.05
N ASP A 122 12.95 6.04 -2.10
CA ASP A 122 12.61 6.29 -0.69
C ASP A 122 11.64 5.21 -0.12
N PRO A 123 12.08 3.95 -0.04
CA PRO A 123 11.21 2.79 0.20
C PRO A 123 10.58 2.77 1.60
N GLU A 124 11.09 3.55 2.54
CA GLU A 124 10.54 3.61 3.91
C GLU A 124 9.21 4.34 3.98
N TYR A 125 8.90 5.16 2.96
CA TYR A 125 7.68 5.95 2.89
C TYR A 125 6.78 5.53 1.74
N LYS A 126 5.48 5.74 1.89
CA LYS A 126 4.51 5.45 0.84
C LYS A 126 4.33 6.69 -0.04
N ASN A 127 5.34 6.95 -0.88
CA ASN A 127 5.39 8.11 -1.77
C ASN A 127 4.74 7.84 -3.14
N LEU A 128 4.44 8.90 -3.88
CA LEU A 128 3.78 8.85 -5.19
C LEU A 128 4.70 8.54 -6.38
N LYS A 129 6.02 8.37 -6.16
CA LYS A 129 6.98 7.97 -7.20
C LYS A 129 6.82 6.47 -7.55
N TYR A 130 5.66 6.13 -8.12
CA TYR A 130 5.20 4.75 -8.29
C TYR A 130 4.99 4.33 -9.74
N LYS A 131 5.23 5.24 -10.70
CA LYS A 131 4.93 5.05 -12.13
C LYS A 131 5.58 3.77 -12.71
N LYS A 132 6.84 3.51 -12.37
CA LYS A 132 7.56 2.32 -12.86
C LYS A 132 6.93 1.01 -12.34
N ILE A 133 6.55 0.95 -11.06
CA ILE A 133 5.84 -0.21 -10.52
C ILE A 133 4.50 -0.41 -11.21
N LEU A 134 3.73 0.67 -11.40
CA LEU A 134 2.44 0.61 -12.10
C LEU A 134 2.57 0.13 -13.55
N SER A 135 3.66 0.46 -14.25
CA SER A 135 3.89 -0.02 -15.61
C SER A 135 4.09 -1.54 -15.69
N TYR A 136 4.74 -2.14 -14.70
CA TYR A 136 4.83 -3.60 -14.58
C TYR A 136 3.47 -4.21 -14.24
N LEU A 137 2.77 -3.67 -13.23
CA LEU A 137 1.49 -4.22 -12.77
C LEU A 137 0.37 -4.14 -13.81
N LYS A 138 0.40 -3.16 -14.73
CA LYS A 138 -0.57 -3.05 -15.84
C LYS A 138 -0.55 -4.27 -16.77
N LYS A 139 0.58 -4.96 -16.87
CA LYS A 139 0.78 -6.13 -17.73
C LYS A 139 0.43 -7.45 -17.03
N MET A 140 -0.08 -7.41 -15.81
CA MET A 140 -0.29 -8.58 -14.96
C MET A 140 -1.75 -8.73 -14.50
N ASN A 141 -2.18 -9.97 -14.33
CA ASN A 141 -3.40 -10.26 -13.59
C ASN A 141 -3.10 -10.16 -12.08
N THR A 142 -3.47 -9.06 -11.46
CA THR A 142 -3.16 -8.79 -10.05
C THR A 142 -3.92 -9.64 -9.05
N THR A 143 -4.82 -10.54 -9.50
CA THR A 143 -5.43 -11.57 -8.65
C THR A 143 -4.56 -12.82 -8.55
N GLU A 144 -3.65 -13.04 -9.49
CA GLU A 144 -2.83 -14.25 -9.61
C GLU A 144 -1.34 -13.97 -9.50
N SER A 145 -0.94 -12.70 -9.68
CA SER A 145 0.48 -12.35 -9.72
C SER A 145 0.77 -10.94 -9.23
N ASP A 146 2.02 -10.73 -8.82
CA ASP A 146 2.62 -9.42 -8.52
C ASP A 146 4.09 -9.44 -8.98
N ILE A 147 4.78 -8.34 -8.86
CA ILE A 147 6.24 -8.30 -9.01
C ILE A 147 6.90 -8.44 -7.64
N ALA A 148 8.00 -9.18 -7.57
CA ALA A 148 8.90 -9.16 -6.42
C ALA A 148 10.12 -8.29 -6.77
N LEU A 149 10.28 -7.23 -6.02
CA LEU A 149 11.36 -6.28 -6.19
C LEU A 149 12.62 -6.81 -5.50
N PHE A 150 13.73 -6.79 -6.20
CA PHE A 150 15.03 -7.12 -5.63
C PHE A 150 16.09 -6.10 -6.06
N LYS A 151 17.15 -6.01 -5.31
CA LYS A 151 18.36 -5.24 -5.61
C LYS A 151 19.56 -5.91 -4.99
N ASP A 152 20.70 -5.89 -5.69
CA ASP A 152 21.96 -6.48 -5.24
C ASP A 152 21.72 -7.92 -4.70
N ASN A 153 21.06 -8.73 -5.53
CA ASN A 153 20.66 -10.12 -5.26
C ASN A 153 19.70 -10.33 -4.06
N ASN A 154 19.22 -9.28 -3.41
CA ASN A 154 18.37 -9.39 -2.23
C ASN A 154 16.92 -9.00 -2.53
N ILE A 155 15.97 -9.85 -2.13
CA ILE A 155 14.53 -9.55 -2.18
C ILE A 155 14.19 -8.44 -1.19
N LEU A 156 13.33 -7.51 -1.62
CA LEU A 156 12.91 -6.35 -0.83
C LEU A 156 11.42 -6.43 -0.44
N GLU A 157 10.55 -6.37 -1.43
CA GLU A 157 9.09 -6.35 -1.25
C GLU A 157 8.39 -6.71 -2.56
N THR A 158 7.06 -6.76 -2.59
CA THR A 158 6.34 -6.79 -3.87
C THR A 158 5.98 -5.41 -4.36
N GLY A 159 5.42 -5.33 -5.58
CA GLY A 159 4.89 -4.08 -6.10
C GLY A 159 3.82 -3.44 -5.22
N THR A 160 3.08 -4.23 -4.42
CA THR A 160 1.94 -3.72 -3.63
C THR A 160 1.95 -4.13 -2.17
N SER A 161 2.83 -5.06 -1.75
CA SER A 161 2.73 -5.78 -0.47
C SER A 161 4.12 -6.11 0.11
N ASN A 162 4.15 -6.63 1.32
CA ASN A 162 5.35 -7.17 1.93
C ASN A 162 5.41 -8.70 1.77
N LEU A 163 6.59 -9.26 2.00
CA LEU A 163 6.88 -10.69 1.92
C LEU A 163 7.26 -11.25 3.29
N LEU A 164 6.75 -12.44 3.58
CA LEU A 164 7.22 -13.31 4.66
C LEU A 164 7.66 -14.63 4.05
N PHE A 165 8.77 -15.17 4.54
CA PHE A 165 9.40 -16.39 4.07
C PHE A 165 9.41 -17.40 5.21
N PHE A 166 8.93 -18.60 4.93
CA PHE A 166 8.85 -19.69 5.91
C PHE A 166 9.89 -20.76 5.57
N LYS A 167 10.65 -21.18 6.57
CA LYS A 167 11.64 -22.27 6.45
C LYS A 167 11.78 -22.97 7.80
N LYS A 168 11.49 -24.28 7.88
CA LYS A 168 11.65 -25.10 9.09
C LYS A 168 11.07 -24.42 10.34
N ASN A 169 9.78 -24.08 10.31
CA ASN A 169 9.02 -23.41 11.41
C ASN A 169 9.58 -22.03 11.81
N LYS A 170 10.45 -21.43 11.02
CA LYS A 170 10.97 -20.07 11.25
C LYS A 170 10.40 -19.12 10.19
N ILE A 171 10.13 -17.89 10.62
CA ILE A 171 9.58 -16.84 9.76
C ILE A 171 10.65 -15.78 9.54
N TYR A 172 10.88 -15.43 8.29
CA TYR A 172 11.85 -14.42 7.89
C TYR A 172 11.19 -13.30 7.10
N SER A 173 11.82 -12.14 7.14
CA SER A 173 11.49 -11.04 6.23
C SER A 173 12.76 -10.27 5.87
N PRO A 174 12.78 -9.52 4.76
CA PRO A 174 13.90 -8.66 4.40
C PRO A 174 14.29 -7.71 5.55
N VAL A 175 15.55 -7.34 5.63
CA VAL A 175 16.09 -6.46 6.69
C VAL A 175 15.61 -5.02 6.50
N ASN A 176 15.81 -4.48 5.29
CA ASN A 176 15.57 -3.08 4.93
C ASN A 176 15.19 -2.93 3.45
N GLY A 177 15.17 -1.69 2.96
CA GLY A 177 14.94 -1.40 1.55
C GLY A 177 13.48 -1.57 1.10
N PHE A 178 12.52 -1.64 2.03
CA PHE A 178 11.10 -1.83 1.74
C PHE A 178 10.19 -1.02 2.67
N TYR A 179 8.97 -0.78 2.23
CA TYR A 179 7.95 -0.14 3.06
C TYR A 179 7.38 -1.13 4.08
N LYS A 180 7.57 -0.84 5.36
CA LYS A 180 6.93 -1.61 6.44
C LYS A 180 5.45 -1.26 6.53
N GLY A 181 4.62 -1.99 5.75
CA GLY A 181 3.17 -1.77 5.66
C GLY A 181 2.43 -1.99 6.98
N THR A 182 1.21 -1.48 7.07
CA THR A 182 0.39 -1.58 8.29
C THR A 182 0.10 -3.05 8.67
N THR A 183 -0.28 -3.87 7.70
CA THR A 183 -0.51 -5.32 7.89
C THR A 183 0.77 -6.01 8.35
N PHE A 184 1.91 -5.71 7.73
CA PHE A 184 3.20 -6.25 8.12
C PHE A 184 3.56 -5.88 9.59
N LYS A 185 3.38 -4.62 9.98
CA LYS A 185 3.60 -4.18 11.37
C LYS A 185 2.71 -4.90 12.38
N PHE A 186 1.46 -5.17 12.00
CA PHE A 186 0.54 -5.94 12.83
C PHE A 186 1.03 -7.38 13.03
N PHE A 187 1.36 -8.10 11.96
CA PHE A 187 1.88 -9.47 12.05
C PHE A 187 3.23 -9.52 12.79
N SER A 188 4.13 -8.55 12.56
CA SER A 188 5.41 -8.49 13.28
C SER A 188 5.25 -8.38 14.81
N LYS A 189 4.17 -7.70 15.26
CA LYS A 189 3.85 -7.63 16.70
C LYS A 189 3.22 -8.92 17.22
N LYS A 190 2.32 -9.54 16.45
CA LYS A 190 1.58 -10.75 16.87
C LYS A 190 2.45 -12.00 16.85
N LEU A 191 3.22 -12.19 15.79
CA LEU A 191 4.02 -13.39 15.62
C LEU A 191 5.31 -13.41 16.45
N LYS A 192 5.77 -12.26 16.99
CA LYS A 192 6.97 -12.07 17.86
C LYS A 192 8.27 -12.77 17.41
N LYS A 193 8.22 -13.62 16.36
CA LYS A 193 9.27 -14.53 15.91
C LYS A 193 9.78 -14.25 14.50
N ILE A 194 9.41 -13.11 13.89
CA ILE A 194 9.88 -12.78 12.53
C ILE A 194 11.34 -12.32 12.60
N LYS A 195 12.22 -13.14 12.06
CA LYS A 195 13.66 -12.84 11.95
C LYS A 195 13.93 -11.96 10.72
N ARG A 196 14.82 -10.99 10.88
CA ARG A 196 15.30 -10.17 9.76
C ARG A 196 16.50 -10.83 9.14
N LYS A 197 16.46 -11.04 7.81
CA LYS A 197 17.56 -11.65 7.06
C LYS A 197 17.59 -11.07 5.65
N ASN A 198 18.77 -10.92 5.07
CA ASN A 198 18.89 -10.71 3.63
C ASN A 198 18.49 -12.00 2.92
N ILE A 199 17.51 -11.91 2.03
CA ILE A 199 16.95 -13.04 1.29
C ILE A 199 17.48 -12.96 -0.13
N SER A 200 18.47 -13.81 -0.45
CA SER A 200 19.00 -13.91 -1.81
C SER A 200 17.95 -14.51 -2.76
N ILE A 201 17.91 -14.01 -4.00
CA ILE A 201 17.07 -14.63 -5.04
C ILE A 201 17.50 -16.08 -5.32
N ASP A 202 18.78 -16.41 -5.19
CA ASP A 202 19.30 -17.77 -5.41
C ASP A 202 18.85 -18.76 -4.33
N SER A 203 18.51 -18.26 -3.14
CA SER A 203 18.05 -19.07 -2.00
C SER A 203 16.52 -19.20 -1.91
N LEU A 204 15.75 -18.70 -2.88
CA LEU A 204 14.29 -18.72 -2.81
C LEU A 204 13.71 -20.13 -2.76
N SER A 205 14.32 -21.09 -3.44
CA SER A 205 13.92 -22.53 -3.42
C SER A 205 14.12 -23.21 -2.07
N GLU A 206 14.91 -22.62 -1.18
CA GLU A 206 15.13 -23.16 0.17
C GLU A 206 13.97 -22.88 1.16
N TYR A 207 13.02 -22.02 0.78
CA TYR A 207 11.89 -21.66 1.61
C TYR A 207 10.68 -22.55 1.29
N ASP A 208 10.06 -23.08 2.35
CA ASP A 208 8.90 -23.95 2.25
C ASP A 208 7.68 -23.19 1.73
N GLU A 209 7.55 -21.88 2.09
CA GLU A 209 6.45 -21.04 1.68
C GLU A 209 6.85 -19.56 1.64
N ILE A 210 6.28 -18.80 0.70
CA ILE A 210 6.42 -17.35 0.59
C ILE A 210 5.04 -16.71 0.63
N ILE A 211 4.75 -15.94 1.67
CA ILE A 211 3.44 -15.29 1.87
C ILE A 211 3.50 -13.81 1.51
N VAL A 212 2.53 -13.36 0.73
CA VAL A 212 2.33 -11.96 0.35
C VAL A 212 1.31 -11.31 1.28
N ILE A 213 1.71 -10.29 2.05
CA ILE A 213 0.86 -9.63 3.04
C ILE A 213 0.69 -8.14 2.76
N GLY A 214 -0.55 -7.66 2.83
CA GLY A 214 -0.87 -6.24 2.60
C GLY A 214 -2.36 -5.96 2.64
N SER A 215 -2.75 -4.68 2.73
CA SER A 215 -4.17 -4.27 2.85
C SER A 215 -5.04 -4.75 1.68
N GLY A 216 -4.45 -5.03 0.51
CA GLY A 216 -5.15 -5.55 -0.67
C GLY A 216 -5.11 -7.07 -0.79
N LYS A 217 -4.14 -7.73 -0.19
CA LYS A 217 -3.90 -9.17 -0.39
C LYS A 217 -4.54 -10.03 0.70
N GLY A 218 -4.54 -9.62 1.93
CA GLY A 218 -5.17 -10.40 3.01
C GLY A 218 -5.33 -9.62 4.27
#